data_bc598ef65bc52e22903dcf6fb8b8df4a
#
_entry.id   bc598ef65bc52e22903dcf6fb8b8df4a
#
_cell.length_a   1.000
_cell.length_b   1.000
_cell.length_c   1.000
_cell.angle_alpha   90.00
_cell.angle_beta   90.00
_cell.angle_gamma   90.00
#
_symmetry.space_group_name_H-M   'P 1'
#
loop_
_entity.id
_entity.type
_entity.pdbx_description
1 polymer ?
#
loop_
_entity_poly.entity_id
_entity_poly.type
_entity_poly.pdbx_seq_one_letter_code
_entity_poly.pdbx_strand_id
1 'polypeptide(L)'
;TYAVLGPWMVTADEIAEPGNLDFSLTIDNEIRQENNTKNLILDLPGQIVWASKFYTLHPGDIIMSGTCAGVSRVKDGDVMHLTFEGIGEMDVPVRDQNA
;
A
#
# COMPACT_ATOMS: atom_id res chain seq x y z
N THR A 1 -3.31 -13.98 -7.07
CA THR A 1 -3.32 -13.20 -5.82
C THR A 1 -3.69 -11.77 -6.14
N TYR A 2 -4.78 -11.28 -5.58
CA TYR A 2 -5.28 -9.93 -5.82
C TYR A 2 -4.95 -8.94 -4.69
N ALA A 3 -4.51 -9.45 -3.56
CA ALA A 3 -4.00 -8.64 -2.46
C ALA A 3 -2.65 -9.21 -2.03
N VAL A 4 -1.63 -8.36 -2.04
CA VAL A 4 -0.26 -8.75 -1.71
C VAL A 4 0.13 -8.06 -0.41
N LEU A 5 0.60 -8.84 0.54
CA LEU A 5 1.08 -8.36 1.83
C LEU A 5 2.55 -8.76 1.99
N GLY A 6 3.36 -7.87 2.50
CA GLY A 6 4.77 -8.14 2.76
C GLY A 6 5.68 -7.02 2.28
N PRO A 7 7.00 -7.25 2.32
CA PRO A 7 7.68 -8.48 2.74
C PRO A 7 7.67 -8.69 4.27
N TRP A 8 7.36 -7.65 5.03
CA TRP A 8 7.27 -7.68 6.49
C TRP A 8 6.23 -6.68 6.98
N MET A 9 5.95 -6.72 8.24
CA MET A 9 5.12 -5.73 8.93
C MET A 9 6.01 -4.90 9.85
N VAL A 10 5.84 -3.58 9.79
CA VAL A 10 6.52 -2.64 10.69
C VAL A 10 5.53 -2.20 11.76
N THR A 11 5.92 -2.35 13.02
CA THR A 11 5.07 -1.95 14.15
C THR A 11 5.01 -0.44 14.32
N ALA A 12 3.93 0.06 14.89
CA ALA A 12 3.65 1.49 14.98
C ALA A 12 4.70 2.28 15.76
N ASP A 13 5.40 1.64 16.71
CA ASP A 13 6.47 2.26 17.48
C ASP A 13 7.73 2.59 16.65
N GLU A 14 7.89 1.97 15.48
CA GLU A 14 8.99 2.24 14.56
C GLU A 14 8.68 3.33 13.53
N ILE A 15 7.43 3.80 13.46
CA ILE A 15 6.99 4.83 12.53
C ILE A 15 6.49 6.04 13.31
N ALA A 16 7.27 7.14 13.31
CA ALA A 16 6.95 8.33 14.08
C ALA A 16 5.69 9.03 13.57
N GLU A 17 5.53 9.16 12.25
CA GLU A 17 4.44 9.89 11.62
C GLU A 17 3.83 9.07 10.46
N PRO A 18 2.94 8.10 10.75
CA PRO A 18 2.32 7.30 9.69
C PRO A 18 1.45 8.11 8.73
N GLY A 19 1.00 9.30 9.15
CA GLY A 19 0.26 10.25 8.30
C GLY A 19 1.14 11.11 7.41
N ASN A 20 2.45 10.88 7.33
CA ASN A 20 3.36 11.64 6.49
C ASN A 20 4.49 10.75 5.97
N LEU A 21 4.13 9.76 5.16
CA LEU A 21 5.07 8.82 4.54
C LEU A 21 5.00 8.94 3.03
N ASP A 22 6.16 9.10 2.39
CA ASP A 22 6.28 9.03 0.94
C ASP A 22 6.25 7.59 0.47
N PHE A 23 5.60 7.37 -0.65
CA PHE A 23 5.59 6.05 -1.30
C PHE A 23 5.55 6.18 -2.82
N SER A 24 6.04 5.14 -3.49
CA SER A 24 6.01 5.07 -4.94
C SER A 24 5.82 3.63 -5.42
N LEU A 25 5.27 3.52 -6.62
CA LEU A 25 5.20 2.29 -7.38
C LEU A 25 5.76 2.55 -8.76
N THR A 26 6.77 1.76 -9.15
CA THR A 26 7.38 1.83 -10.48
C THR A 26 7.27 0.50 -11.21
N ILE A 27 7.23 0.56 -12.53
CA ILE A 27 7.33 -0.59 -13.42
C ILE A 27 8.35 -0.21 -14.49
N ASP A 28 9.39 -1.02 -14.69
CA ASP A 28 10.48 -0.76 -15.66
C ASP A 28 11.07 0.66 -15.49
N ASN A 29 11.31 1.07 -14.24
CA ASN A 29 11.80 2.40 -13.87
C ASN A 29 10.85 3.57 -14.21
N GLU A 30 9.64 3.29 -14.67
CA GLU A 30 8.60 4.28 -14.89
C GLU A 30 7.75 4.42 -13.63
N ILE A 31 7.67 5.64 -13.10
CA ILE A 31 6.80 5.92 -11.94
C ILE A 31 5.35 5.83 -12.39
N ARG A 32 4.59 4.91 -11.80
CA ARG A 32 3.15 4.74 -12.03
C ARG A 32 2.33 5.46 -10.97
N GLN A 33 2.73 5.33 -9.72
CA GLN A 33 2.09 6.01 -8.58
C GLN A 33 3.18 6.57 -7.67
N GLU A 34 2.97 7.80 -7.21
CA GLU A 34 3.84 8.48 -6.27
C GLU A 34 2.98 9.44 -5.45
N ASN A 35 3.04 9.33 -4.14
CA ASN A 35 2.26 10.18 -3.25
C ASN A 35 2.82 10.12 -1.82
N ASN A 36 2.07 10.73 -0.91
CA ASN A 36 2.35 10.73 0.52
C ASN A 36 1.07 10.43 1.28
N THR A 37 1.17 9.73 2.39
CA THR A 37 0.01 9.35 3.21
C THR A 37 -0.75 10.53 3.78
N LYS A 38 -0.14 11.73 3.86
CA LYS A 38 -0.84 12.98 4.26
C LYS A 38 -1.97 13.36 3.32
N ASN A 39 -1.96 12.86 2.09
CA ASN A 39 -2.95 13.16 1.06
C ASN A 39 -4.13 12.18 1.04
N LEU A 40 -4.21 11.25 2.00
CA LEU A 40 -5.38 10.41 2.19
C LEU A 40 -6.62 11.27 2.43
N ILE A 41 -7.71 10.99 1.74
CA ILE A 41 -8.99 11.69 1.92
C ILE A 41 -9.49 11.51 3.35
N LEU A 42 -9.43 10.27 3.85
CA LEU A 42 -9.66 9.94 5.25
C LEU A 42 -8.36 9.44 5.85
N ASP A 43 -7.84 10.11 6.85
CA ASP A 43 -6.58 9.74 7.48
C ASP A 43 -6.66 8.38 8.20
N LEU A 44 -5.52 7.82 8.57
CA LEU A 44 -5.47 6.48 9.17
C LEU A 44 -6.30 6.37 10.46
N PRO A 45 -6.20 7.31 11.42
CA PRO A 45 -7.08 7.28 12.59
C PRO A 45 -8.57 7.34 12.21
N GLY A 46 -8.93 8.17 11.24
CA GLY A 46 -10.29 8.30 10.74
C GLY A 46 -10.80 7.02 10.12
N GLN A 47 -9.98 6.29 9.40
CA GLN A 47 -10.33 4.98 8.82
C GLN A 47 -10.63 3.95 9.93
N ILE A 48 -9.84 3.93 10.99
CA ILE A 48 -10.07 3.05 12.14
C ILE A 48 -11.38 3.39 12.83
N VAL A 49 -11.63 4.68 13.08
CA VAL A 49 -12.88 5.16 13.68
C VAL A 49 -14.08 4.79 12.83
N TRP A 50 -13.99 4.97 11.52
CA TRP A 50 -15.06 4.64 10.60
C TRP A 50 -15.35 3.14 10.56
N ALA A 51 -14.30 2.31 10.41
CA ALA A 51 -14.44 0.86 10.35
C ALA A 51 -15.02 0.28 11.65
N SER A 52 -14.59 0.79 12.79
CA SER A 52 -15.06 0.31 14.09
C SER A 52 -16.53 0.64 14.41
N LYS A 53 -17.17 1.49 13.62
CA LYS A 53 -18.64 1.70 13.70
C LYS A 53 -19.43 0.50 13.19
N PHE A 54 -18.86 -0.28 12.28
CA PHE A 54 -19.55 -1.39 11.60
C PHE A 54 -18.97 -2.75 11.96
N TYR A 55 -17.70 -2.79 12.36
CA TYR A 55 -16.97 -4.02 12.65
C TYR A 55 -16.25 -3.92 13.97
N THR A 56 -16.15 -5.05 14.66
CA THR A 56 -15.22 -5.18 15.78
C THR A 56 -13.83 -5.46 15.21
N LEU A 57 -12.89 -4.56 15.43
CA LEU A 57 -11.51 -4.73 14.96
C LEU A 57 -10.72 -5.59 15.95
N HIS A 58 -10.03 -6.59 15.42
CA HIS A 58 -9.21 -7.52 16.18
C HIS A 58 -7.72 -7.39 15.80
N PRO A 59 -6.80 -7.78 16.69
CA PRO A 59 -5.39 -7.89 16.32
C PRO A 59 -5.22 -8.79 15.09
N GLY A 60 -4.46 -8.30 14.11
CA GLY A 60 -4.27 -8.99 12.83
C GLY A 60 -5.22 -8.55 11.71
N ASP A 61 -6.26 -7.78 12.02
CA ASP A 61 -7.11 -7.21 10.99
C ASP A 61 -6.34 -6.22 10.12
N ILE A 62 -6.67 -6.20 8.84
CA ILE A 62 -5.99 -5.37 7.83
C ILE A 62 -6.99 -4.39 7.22
N ILE A 63 -6.62 -3.12 7.19
CA ILE A 63 -7.37 -2.08 6.50
C ILE A 63 -6.61 -1.72 5.21
N MET A 64 -7.26 -1.93 4.07
CA MET A 64 -6.76 -1.46 2.78
C MET A 64 -7.11 0.01 2.65
N SER A 65 -6.12 0.88 2.82
CA SER A 65 -6.32 2.33 2.99
C SER A 65 -6.66 3.08 1.70
N GLY A 66 -6.66 2.39 0.57
CA GLY A 66 -6.97 3.00 -0.72
C GLY A 66 -5.73 3.21 -1.59
N THR A 67 -5.93 3.86 -2.72
CA THR A 67 -4.88 4.11 -3.70
C THR A 67 -4.95 5.54 -4.22
N CYS A 68 -3.83 6.04 -4.74
CA CYS A 68 -3.74 7.36 -5.35
C CYS A 68 -3.91 7.30 -6.88
N ALA A 69 -3.81 8.46 -7.53
CA ALA A 69 -3.81 8.56 -8.98
C ALA A 69 -2.67 7.72 -9.60
N GLY A 70 -2.87 7.25 -10.83
CA GLY A 70 -1.89 6.48 -11.58
C GLY A 70 -2.22 4.98 -11.68
N VAL A 71 -3.40 4.57 -11.19
CA VAL A 71 -3.89 3.21 -11.42
C VAL A 71 -3.93 2.94 -12.91
N SER A 72 -3.19 1.94 -13.37
CA SER A 72 -3.04 1.64 -14.77
C SER A 72 -2.84 0.14 -15.00
N ARG A 73 -2.92 -0.26 -16.26
CA ARG A 73 -2.81 -1.65 -16.64
C ARG A 73 -1.39 -2.19 -16.40
N VAL A 74 -1.31 -3.38 -15.86
CA VAL A 74 -0.10 -4.21 -15.80
C VAL A 74 -0.26 -5.41 -16.74
N LYS A 75 0.85 -5.97 -17.17
CA LYS A 75 0.88 -7.12 -18.12
C LYS A 75 1.78 -8.21 -17.60
N ASP A 76 1.65 -9.38 -18.18
CA ASP A 76 2.53 -10.50 -17.90
C ASP A 76 4.01 -10.12 -18.08
N GLY A 77 4.83 -10.48 -17.13
CA GLY A 77 6.26 -10.17 -17.11
C GLY A 77 6.64 -8.84 -16.47
N ASP A 78 5.68 -7.96 -16.18
CA ASP A 78 5.97 -6.75 -15.42
C ASP A 78 6.42 -7.10 -14.00
N VAL A 79 7.29 -6.26 -13.45
CA VAL A 79 7.64 -6.30 -12.03
C VAL A 79 7.28 -4.94 -11.43
N MET A 80 6.33 -4.96 -10.52
CA MET A 80 5.96 -3.76 -9.76
C MET A 80 6.95 -3.60 -8.61
N HIS A 81 7.69 -2.50 -8.59
CA HIS A 81 8.59 -2.14 -7.50
C HIS A 81 7.92 -1.10 -6.62
N LEU A 82 7.70 -1.46 -5.37
CA LEU A 82 7.07 -0.59 -4.37
C LEU A 82 8.12 -0.12 -3.38
N THR A 83 8.10 1.17 -3.10
CA THR A 83 8.92 1.78 -2.05
C THR A 83 8.00 2.53 -1.09
N PHE A 84 8.20 2.33 0.19
CA PHE A 84 7.40 2.99 1.23
C PHE A 84 8.33 3.48 2.34
N GLU A 85 8.37 4.79 2.54
CA GLU A 85 9.22 5.43 3.55
C GLU A 85 9.01 4.81 4.93
N GLY A 86 10.10 4.48 5.61
CA GLY A 86 10.08 3.90 6.96
C GLY A 86 9.66 2.42 7.02
N ILE A 87 9.16 1.85 5.92
CA ILE A 87 8.73 0.45 5.87
C ILE A 87 9.69 -0.39 5.04
N GLY A 88 10.01 0.04 3.83
CA GLY A 88 10.95 -0.67 2.96
C GLY A 88 10.47 -0.77 1.51
N GLU A 89 11.00 -1.76 0.83
CA GLU A 89 10.79 -1.99 -0.58
C GLU A 89 10.29 -3.42 -0.84
N MET A 90 9.53 -3.59 -1.91
CA MET A 90 9.02 -4.89 -2.31
C MET A 90 8.87 -4.96 -3.82
N ASP A 91 9.27 -6.09 -4.40
CA ASP A 91 9.00 -6.42 -5.79
C ASP A 91 7.85 -7.40 -5.90
N VAL A 92 6.92 -7.10 -6.79
CA VAL A 92 5.77 -7.97 -7.06
C VAL A 92 5.75 -8.31 -8.55
N PRO A 93 6.17 -9.52 -8.93
CA PRO A 93 6.09 -9.96 -10.32
C PRO A 93 4.64 -10.23 -10.72
N VAL A 94 4.31 -9.82 -11.94
CA VAL A 94 2.98 -10.02 -12.54
C VAL A 94 3.03 -11.21 -13.48
N ARG A 95 2.09 -12.13 -13.32
CA ARG A 95 1.89 -13.26 -14.23
C ARG A 95 0.43 -13.37 -14.61
N ASP A 96 0.20 -13.52 -15.89
CA ASP A 96 -1.12 -13.91 -16.40
C ASP A 96 -1.30 -15.42 -16.16
N GLN A 97 -2.38 -15.79 -15.46
CA GLN A 97 -2.64 -17.21 -15.19
C GLN A 97 -2.99 -18.02 -16.43
N ASN A 98 -3.31 -17.33 -17.54
CA ASN A 98 -3.63 -17.94 -18.83
C ASN A 98 -2.47 -17.84 -19.84
N ALA A 99 -1.34 -17.31 -19.43
CA ALA A 99 -0.16 -17.18 -20.27
C ALA A 99 0.74 -18.44 -20.25
#